data_a124f19d1e32d6a559aa9c57c913dc2e
#
_entry.id   a124f19d1e32d6a559aa9c57c913dc2e
#
_cell.length_a   1.000
_cell.length_b   1.000
_cell.length_c   1.000
_cell.angle_alpha   90.00
_cell.angle_beta   90.00
_cell.angle_gamma   90.00
#
_symmetry.space_group_name_H-M   'P 1'
#
loop_
_entity.id
_entity.type
_entity.pdbx_description
1 polymer ?
#
loop_
_entity_poly.entity_id
_entity_poly.type
_entity_poly.pdbx_seq_one_letter_code
_entity_poly.pdbx_strand_id
1 'polypeptide(L)'
;MATTQDKAAAKAAKKEQRAAKRAKGKATRSQLKQAFDIQRKRDKALIPLMLACVLGGGLLFFLIGLLFGGQWFMLVLGLLLGAVLAMFVFSRRLERSMYDEVGDTPGAAGWTLENMRNTMGIVWLTKTGVQANTHMDTVHRVVGNPGVVLVGEGNPNRLKPLMAKEHKRVERLLAGVPVHEVYAGDGEGQVRTRDLQKHLLKMPKNYQKNEVYNLAAKLDAMDSRGRGRRRA
;
A
#
# COMPACT_ATOMS: atom_id res chain seq x y z
N MET A 1 -9.29 -9.96 51.03
CA MET A 1 -10.67 -10.32 50.59
C MET A 1 -11.15 -9.27 49.59
N ALA A 2 -11.37 -9.61 48.31
CA ALA A 2 -11.92 -8.69 47.33
C ALA A 2 -13.38 -8.37 47.72
N THR A 3 -13.68 -7.08 47.87
CA THR A 3 -15.00 -6.62 48.28
C THR A 3 -16.05 -6.92 47.20
N THR A 4 -17.31 -7.04 47.58
CA THR A 4 -18.44 -7.22 46.66
C THR A 4 -18.48 -6.14 45.57
N GLN A 5 -18.00 -4.94 45.88
CA GLN A 5 -17.88 -3.81 44.94
C GLN A 5 -16.83 -4.07 43.86
N ASP A 6 -15.67 -4.64 44.20
CA ASP A 6 -14.63 -4.96 43.23
C ASP A 6 -15.08 -6.03 42.21
N LYS A 7 -15.88 -7.00 42.66
CA LYS A 7 -16.45 -8.04 41.80
C LYS A 7 -17.52 -7.45 40.85
N ALA A 8 -18.32 -6.50 41.33
CA ALA A 8 -19.33 -5.83 40.52
C ALA A 8 -18.67 -4.93 39.45
N ALA A 9 -17.63 -4.17 39.83
CA ALA A 9 -16.86 -3.33 38.92
C ALA A 9 -16.15 -4.17 37.83
N ALA A 10 -15.53 -5.29 38.20
CA ALA A 10 -14.89 -6.21 37.25
C ALA A 10 -15.89 -6.85 36.27
N LYS A 11 -17.11 -7.15 36.75
CA LYS A 11 -18.19 -7.70 35.92
C LYS A 11 -18.74 -6.65 34.93
N ALA A 12 -18.87 -5.39 35.36
CA ALA A 12 -19.25 -4.26 34.51
C ALA A 12 -18.20 -4.00 33.42
N ALA A 13 -16.92 -3.89 33.78
CA ALA A 13 -15.82 -3.71 32.83
C ALA A 13 -15.74 -4.84 31.79
N LYS A 14 -15.96 -6.10 32.24
CA LYS A 14 -15.99 -7.24 31.31
C LYS A 14 -17.20 -7.21 30.35
N LYS A 15 -18.33 -6.70 30.81
CA LYS A 15 -19.54 -6.49 29.98
C LYS A 15 -19.31 -5.41 28.93
N GLU A 16 -18.70 -4.28 29.32
CA GLU A 16 -18.33 -3.19 28.41
C GLU A 16 -17.31 -3.64 27.38
N GLN A 17 -16.27 -4.35 27.77
CA GLN A 17 -15.30 -4.92 26.82
C GLN A 17 -15.95 -5.86 25.81
N ARG A 18 -16.91 -6.69 26.24
CA ARG A 18 -17.66 -7.58 25.35
C ARG A 18 -18.56 -6.80 24.41
N ALA A 19 -19.21 -5.74 24.91
CA ALA A 19 -20.03 -4.84 24.07
C ALA A 19 -19.17 -4.11 23.04
N ALA A 20 -18.02 -3.57 23.45
CA ALA A 20 -17.07 -2.92 22.55
C ALA A 20 -16.52 -3.88 21.48
N LYS A 21 -16.18 -5.12 21.84
CA LYS A 21 -15.77 -6.16 20.86
C LYS A 21 -16.89 -6.51 19.88
N ARG A 22 -18.14 -6.62 20.36
CA ARG A 22 -19.29 -6.86 19.48
C ARG A 22 -19.57 -5.67 18.55
N ALA A 23 -19.47 -4.44 19.06
CA ALA A 23 -19.63 -3.23 18.25
C ALA A 23 -18.55 -3.13 17.17
N LYS A 24 -17.27 -3.36 17.52
CA LYS A 24 -16.16 -3.45 16.54
C LYS A 24 -16.42 -4.52 15.49
N GLY A 25 -16.82 -5.73 15.90
CA GLY A 25 -17.14 -6.81 14.96
C GLY A 25 -18.31 -6.50 14.02
N LYS A 26 -19.34 -5.79 14.51
CA LYS A 26 -20.44 -5.28 13.67
C LYS A 26 -19.95 -4.23 12.67
N ALA A 27 -19.14 -3.26 13.12
CA ALA A 27 -18.57 -2.23 12.27
C ALA A 27 -17.69 -2.84 11.16
N THR A 28 -16.79 -3.77 11.52
CA THR A 28 -15.95 -4.46 10.52
C THR A 28 -16.78 -5.24 9.50
N ARG A 29 -17.83 -5.94 9.96
CA ARG A 29 -18.71 -6.68 9.03
C ARG A 29 -19.50 -5.75 8.10
N SER A 30 -19.97 -4.60 8.61
CA SER A 30 -20.67 -3.61 7.77
C SER A 30 -19.74 -2.98 6.74
N GLN A 31 -18.51 -2.63 7.14
CA GLN A 31 -17.48 -2.12 6.22
C GLN A 31 -17.12 -3.15 5.14
N LEU A 32 -16.93 -4.42 5.53
CA LEU A 32 -16.65 -5.50 4.58
C LEU A 32 -17.82 -5.71 3.60
N LYS A 33 -19.05 -5.66 4.09
CA LYS A 33 -20.24 -5.76 3.25
C LYS A 33 -20.34 -4.59 2.27
N GLN A 34 -20.13 -3.36 2.73
CA GLN A 34 -20.12 -2.18 1.86
C GLN A 34 -19.03 -2.28 0.79
N ALA A 35 -17.81 -2.66 1.18
CA ALA A 35 -16.72 -2.89 0.23
C ALA A 35 -17.07 -3.97 -0.81
N PHE A 36 -17.70 -5.07 -0.37
CA PHE A 36 -18.16 -6.13 -1.26
C PHE A 36 -19.24 -5.65 -2.22
N ASP A 37 -20.24 -4.91 -1.75
CA ASP A 37 -21.35 -4.41 -2.57
C ASP A 37 -20.86 -3.40 -3.63
N ILE A 38 -19.90 -2.54 -3.27
CA ILE A 38 -19.26 -1.61 -4.20
C ILE A 38 -18.46 -2.39 -5.26
N GLN A 39 -17.62 -3.33 -4.83
CA GLN A 39 -16.78 -4.11 -5.73
C GLN A 39 -17.59 -5.01 -6.66
N ARG A 40 -18.68 -5.60 -6.16
CA ARG A 40 -19.59 -6.42 -6.98
C ARG A 40 -20.21 -5.62 -8.12
N LYS A 41 -20.55 -4.36 -7.90
CA LYS A 41 -21.13 -3.48 -8.94
C LYS A 41 -20.10 -3.14 -10.02
N ARG A 42 -18.82 -3.03 -9.65
CA ARG A 42 -17.71 -2.68 -10.55
C ARG A 42 -17.19 -3.89 -11.33
N ASP A 43 -17.04 -5.03 -10.66
CA ASP A 43 -16.45 -6.24 -11.23
C ASP A 43 -17.47 -7.37 -11.26
N LYS A 44 -18.13 -7.53 -12.42
CA LYS A 44 -19.12 -8.61 -12.65
C LYS A 44 -18.48 -10.02 -12.56
N ALA A 45 -17.18 -10.14 -12.78
CA ALA A 45 -16.46 -11.41 -12.72
C ALA A 45 -16.04 -11.80 -11.29
N LEU A 46 -16.22 -10.92 -10.29
CA LEU A 46 -15.81 -11.18 -8.90
C LEU A 46 -16.54 -12.39 -8.31
N ILE A 47 -17.88 -12.40 -8.42
CA ILE A 47 -18.70 -13.46 -7.84
C ILE A 47 -18.43 -14.84 -8.47
N PRO A 48 -18.44 -14.98 -9.81
CA PRO A 48 -18.16 -16.27 -10.43
C PRO A 48 -16.74 -16.77 -10.09
N LEU A 49 -15.78 -15.88 -9.99
CA LEU A 49 -14.41 -16.26 -9.62
C LEU A 49 -14.30 -16.74 -8.17
N MET A 50 -14.95 -16.05 -7.22
CA MET A 50 -15.00 -16.48 -5.82
C MET A 50 -15.69 -17.83 -5.67
N LEU A 51 -16.84 -18.04 -6.37
CA LEU A 51 -17.53 -19.31 -6.42
C LEU A 51 -16.66 -20.42 -7.01
N ALA A 52 -15.94 -20.14 -8.10
CA ALA A 52 -15.01 -21.09 -8.70
C ALA A 52 -13.89 -21.50 -7.74
N CYS A 53 -13.36 -20.57 -6.94
CA CYS A 53 -12.35 -20.89 -5.91
C CYS A 53 -12.91 -21.81 -4.82
N VAL A 54 -14.11 -21.53 -4.31
CA VAL A 54 -14.72 -22.32 -3.23
C VAL A 54 -15.13 -23.69 -3.74
N LEU A 55 -15.90 -23.76 -4.85
CA LEU A 55 -16.38 -25.02 -5.40
C LEU A 55 -15.24 -25.85 -6.01
N GLY A 56 -14.30 -25.20 -6.69
CA GLY A 56 -13.12 -25.86 -7.24
C GLY A 56 -12.23 -26.46 -6.15
N GLY A 57 -12.01 -25.72 -5.05
CA GLY A 57 -11.31 -26.23 -3.87
C GLY A 57 -12.02 -27.42 -3.24
N GLY A 58 -13.34 -27.32 -3.04
CA GLY A 58 -14.18 -28.41 -2.54
C GLY A 58 -14.11 -29.66 -3.42
N LEU A 59 -14.30 -29.50 -4.73
CA LEU A 59 -14.28 -30.60 -5.70
C LEU A 59 -12.89 -31.26 -5.76
N LEU A 60 -11.83 -30.50 -5.83
CA LEU A 60 -10.47 -31.00 -5.89
C LEU A 60 -10.14 -31.86 -4.66
N PHE A 61 -10.44 -31.37 -3.47
CA PHE A 61 -10.20 -32.11 -2.23
C PHE A 61 -11.15 -33.30 -2.07
N PHE A 62 -12.37 -33.21 -2.55
CA PHE A 62 -13.30 -34.33 -2.59
C PHE A 62 -12.77 -35.49 -3.46
N LEU A 63 -12.25 -35.20 -4.66
CA LEU A 63 -11.64 -36.19 -5.54
C LEU A 63 -10.42 -36.86 -4.91
N ILE A 64 -9.57 -36.06 -4.22
CA ILE A 64 -8.45 -36.61 -3.46
C ILE A 64 -8.95 -37.53 -2.34
N GLY A 65 -10.00 -37.10 -1.63
CA GLY A 65 -10.62 -37.89 -0.56
C GLY A 65 -11.21 -39.23 -1.03
N LEU A 66 -11.66 -39.34 -2.27
CA LEU A 66 -12.11 -40.62 -2.85
C LEU A 66 -10.98 -41.64 -2.95
N LEU A 67 -9.73 -41.18 -3.18
CA LEU A 67 -8.57 -42.07 -3.27
C LEU A 67 -8.13 -42.60 -1.91
N PHE A 68 -8.36 -41.83 -0.82
CA PHE A 68 -7.92 -42.14 0.52
C PHE A 68 -9.04 -42.51 1.52
N GLY A 69 -10.31 -42.65 1.03
CA GLY A 69 -11.42 -43.08 1.85
C GLY A 69 -11.97 -42.04 2.85
N GLY A 70 -11.64 -40.76 2.71
CA GLY A 70 -12.08 -39.70 3.60
C GLY A 70 -12.80 -38.53 2.90
N GLN A 71 -13.60 -38.81 1.88
CA GLN A 71 -14.17 -37.83 0.96
C GLN A 71 -14.95 -36.69 1.64
N TRP A 72 -15.74 -36.96 2.66
CA TRP A 72 -16.53 -35.95 3.36
C TRP A 72 -15.68 -34.99 4.18
N PHE A 73 -14.64 -35.51 4.87
CA PHE A 73 -13.72 -34.70 5.61
C PHE A 73 -12.89 -33.82 4.67
N MET A 74 -12.40 -34.41 3.59
CA MET A 74 -11.63 -33.68 2.56
C MET A 74 -12.47 -32.61 1.87
N LEU A 75 -13.76 -32.87 1.61
CA LEU A 75 -14.68 -31.89 1.04
C LEU A 75 -14.80 -30.65 1.95
N VAL A 76 -15.02 -30.82 3.25
CA VAL A 76 -15.12 -29.71 4.20
C VAL A 76 -13.80 -28.93 4.25
N LEU A 77 -12.67 -29.61 4.29
CA LEU A 77 -11.35 -28.99 4.27
C LEU A 77 -11.14 -28.19 2.98
N GLY A 78 -11.49 -28.74 1.82
CA GLY A 78 -11.40 -28.09 0.52
C GLY A 78 -12.28 -26.85 0.40
N LEU A 79 -13.50 -26.88 0.94
CA LEU A 79 -14.37 -25.71 0.99
C LEU A 79 -13.80 -24.60 1.88
N LEU A 80 -13.22 -24.95 3.04
CA LEU A 80 -12.57 -23.96 3.92
C LEU A 80 -11.36 -23.31 3.25
N LEU A 81 -10.47 -24.09 2.65
CA LEU A 81 -9.31 -23.57 1.91
C LEU A 81 -9.74 -22.76 0.69
N GLY A 82 -10.77 -23.21 -0.04
CA GLY A 82 -11.36 -22.47 -1.14
C GLY A 82 -11.94 -21.12 -0.71
N ALA A 83 -12.57 -21.06 0.47
CA ALA A 83 -13.07 -19.79 1.03
C ALA A 83 -11.93 -18.83 1.41
N VAL A 84 -10.82 -19.33 1.97
CA VAL A 84 -9.63 -18.53 2.24
C VAL A 84 -9.03 -17.98 0.96
N LEU A 85 -8.93 -18.82 -0.08
CA LEU A 85 -8.44 -18.43 -1.39
C LEU A 85 -9.36 -17.39 -2.04
N ALA A 86 -10.67 -17.56 -1.96
CA ALA A 86 -11.66 -16.60 -2.46
C ALA A 86 -11.50 -15.23 -1.75
N MET A 87 -11.29 -15.23 -0.42
CA MET A 87 -11.04 -14.01 0.33
C MET A 87 -9.73 -13.34 -0.06
N PHE A 88 -8.69 -14.09 -0.32
CA PHE A 88 -7.41 -13.58 -0.82
C PHE A 88 -7.57 -12.93 -2.21
N VAL A 89 -8.28 -13.58 -3.12
CA VAL A 89 -8.59 -13.04 -4.46
C VAL A 89 -9.42 -11.76 -4.36
N PHE A 90 -10.42 -11.73 -3.48
CA PHE A 90 -11.20 -10.53 -3.19
C PHE A 90 -10.33 -9.38 -2.71
N SER A 91 -9.48 -9.60 -1.72
CA SER A 91 -8.57 -8.56 -1.19
C SER A 91 -7.64 -8.01 -2.26
N ARG A 92 -7.06 -8.88 -3.10
CA ARG A 92 -6.20 -8.48 -4.21
C ARG A 92 -6.92 -7.65 -5.28
N ARG A 93 -8.17 -8.01 -5.60
CA ARG A 93 -8.98 -7.26 -6.57
C ARG A 93 -9.46 -5.92 -6.00
N LEU A 94 -9.84 -5.88 -4.72
CA LEU A 94 -10.20 -4.64 -4.05
C LEU A 94 -9.04 -3.65 -4.04
N GLU A 95 -7.85 -4.13 -3.70
CA GLU A 95 -6.63 -3.32 -3.71
C GLU A 95 -6.36 -2.73 -5.12
N ARG A 96 -6.45 -3.54 -6.17
CA ARG A 96 -6.30 -3.08 -7.56
C ARG A 96 -7.33 -2.01 -7.96
N SER A 97 -8.59 -2.24 -7.62
CA SER A 97 -9.68 -1.31 -7.93
C SER A 97 -9.52 0.06 -7.24
N MET A 98 -8.98 0.09 -6.03
CA MET A 98 -8.66 1.33 -5.34
C MET A 98 -7.52 2.09 -6.02
N TYR A 99 -6.48 1.40 -6.48
CA TYR A 99 -5.39 2.03 -7.23
C TYR A 99 -5.84 2.54 -8.61
N ASP A 100 -6.72 1.83 -9.31
CA ASP A 100 -7.25 2.25 -10.60
C ASP A 100 -8.15 3.51 -10.45
N GLU A 101 -8.84 3.69 -9.31
CA GLU A 101 -9.67 4.87 -9.04
C GLU A 101 -8.85 6.10 -8.65
N VAL A 102 -7.79 5.89 -7.87
CA VAL A 102 -6.90 6.96 -7.41
C VAL A 102 -5.89 7.32 -8.51
N GLY A 103 -5.56 6.37 -9.39
CA GLY A 103 -4.49 6.51 -10.39
C GLY A 103 -4.63 7.67 -11.36
N ASP A 104 -5.87 8.10 -11.66
CA ASP A 104 -6.18 9.21 -12.57
C ASP A 104 -6.37 10.55 -11.84
N THR A 105 -6.29 10.56 -10.49
CA THR A 105 -6.47 11.80 -9.73
C THR A 105 -5.11 12.47 -9.42
N PRO A 106 -5.00 13.81 -9.51
CA PRO A 106 -3.81 14.53 -9.10
C PRO A 106 -3.45 14.20 -7.64
N GLY A 107 -2.19 13.84 -7.38
CA GLY A 107 -1.74 13.40 -6.06
C GLY A 107 -1.70 11.88 -5.85
N ALA A 108 -2.15 11.10 -6.84
CA ALA A 108 -2.21 9.64 -6.76
C ALA A 108 -0.83 9.00 -6.57
N ALA A 109 0.17 9.50 -7.28
CA ALA A 109 1.54 9.01 -7.12
C ALA A 109 2.07 9.34 -5.71
N GLY A 110 1.84 10.56 -5.23
CA GLY A 110 2.20 10.97 -3.88
C GLY A 110 1.58 10.06 -2.82
N TRP A 111 0.27 9.82 -2.90
CA TRP A 111 -0.45 8.92 -1.99
C TRP A 111 0.11 7.49 -2.04
N THR A 112 0.38 6.97 -3.23
CA THR A 112 0.94 5.62 -3.41
C THR A 112 2.32 5.50 -2.77
N LEU A 113 3.17 6.51 -2.95
CA LEU A 113 4.51 6.54 -2.38
C LEU A 113 4.50 6.62 -0.85
N GLU A 114 3.58 7.39 -0.26
CA GLU A 114 3.41 7.48 1.21
C GLU A 114 2.92 6.17 1.83
N ASN A 115 2.10 5.42 1.09
CA ASN A 115 1.55 4.14 1.54
C ASN A 115 2.41 2.93 1.17
N MET A 116 3.62 3.13 0.61
CA MET A 116 4.55 2.04 0.33
C MET A 116 4.95 1.32 1.62
N ARG A 117 4.84 -0.01 1.58
CA ARG A 117 5.23 -0.84 2.72
C ARG A 117 6.74 -1.10 2.71
N ASN A 118 7.36 -0.83 3.85
CA ASN A 118 8.71 -1.29 4.11
C ASN A 118 8.68 -2.82 4.28
N THR A 119 9.54 -3.52 3.55
CA THR A 119 9.71 -4.98 3.62
C THR A 119 11.08 -5.31 4.22
N MET A 120 11.31 -6.58 4.58
CA MET A 120 12.55 -7.00 5.22
C MET A 120 13.80 -6.47 4.49
N GLY A 121 14.53 -5.55 5.13
CA GLY A 121 15.74 -4.94 4.60
C GLY A 121 15.55 -3.83 3.56
N ILE A 122 14.32 -3.55 3.13
CA ILE A 122 14.01 -2.47 2.18
C ILE A 122 13.22 -1.38 2.91
N VAL A 123 13.75 -0.16 2.88
CA VAL A 123 13.18 1.03 3.52
C VAL A 123 12.92 2.09 2.47
N TRP A 124 11.75 2.69 2.56
CA TRP A 124 11.34 3.83 1.74
C TRP A 124 10.97 5.00 2.64
N LEU A 125 11.64 6.12 2.46
CA LEU A 125 11.36 7.38 3.16
C LEU A 125 10.90 8.39 2.11
N THR A 126 9.61 8.65 2.11
CA THR A 126 8.95 9.47 1.09
C THR A 126 8.73 10.89 1.59
N LYS A 127 8.97 11.84 0.70
CA LYS A 127 8.60 13.25 0.88
C LYS A 127 7.86 13.72 -0.35
N THR A 128 6.57 13.94 -0.21
CA THR A 128 5.70 14.34 -1.30
C THR A 128 5.76 15.85 -1.56
N GLY A 129 5.55 16.25 -2.82
CA GLY A 129 5.44 17.66 -3.20
C GLY A 129 6.69 18.48 -2.94
N VAL A 130 7.92 17.94 -3.14
CA VAL A 130 9.18 18.68 -2.95
C VAL A 130 9.34 19.83 -3.96
N GLN A 131 8.77 19.68 -5.14
CA GLN A 131 8.54 20.71 -6.15
C GLN A 131 7.12 20.60 -6.67
N ALA A 132 6.49 21.72 -6.97
CA ALA A 132 5.17 21.77 -7.57
C ALA A 132 5.05 23.02 -8.43
N ASN A 133 4.13 22.98 -9.43
CA ASN A 133 3.74 24.14 -10.22
C ASN A 133 2.25 24.47 -10.03
N THR A 134 1.80 25.53 -10.65
CA THR A 134 0.41 26.00 -10.61
C THR A 134 -0.58 25.06 -11.34
N HIS A 135 -0.07 24.16 -12.18
CA HIS A 135 -0.86 23.17 -12.92
C HIS A 135 -1.01 21.83 -12.18
N MET A 136 -0.65 21.78 -10.89
CA MET A 136 -0.66 20.58 -10.06
C MET A 136 0.31 19.47 -10.52
N ASP A 137 1.26 19.81 -11.43
CA ASP A 137 2.36 18.88 -11.67
C ASP A 137 3.30 18.91 -10.47
N THR A 138 3.61 17.75 -9.92
CA THR A 138 4.35 17.60 -8.66
C THR A 138 5.52 16.65 -8.80
N VAL A 139 6.58 16.93 -8.04
CA VAL A 139 7.72 16.02 -7.87
C VAL A 139 7.75 15.53 -6.43
N HIS A 140 7.85 14.24 -6.27
CA HIS A 140 7.99 13.55 -5.00
C HIS A 140 9.41 13.00 -4.91
N ARG A 141 9.97 12.97 -3.71
CA ARG A 141 11.30 12.44 -3.45
C ARG A 141 11.19 11.22 -2.54
N VAL A 142 11.76 10.12 -2.97
CA VAL A 142 11.83 8.87 -2.23
C VAL A 142 13.30 8.54 -1.98
N VAL A 143 13.67 8.38 -0.73
CA VAL A 143 15.00 7.90 -0.32
C VAL A 143 14.86 6.43 0.04
N GLY A 144 15.64 5.59 -0.62
CA GLY A 144 15.55 4.14 -0.43
C GLY A 144 16.87 3.44 -0.72
N ASN A 145 16.82 2.12 -0.74
CA ASN A 145 18.00 1.30 -1.03
C ASN A 145 18.66 1.59 -2.39
N PRO A 146 17.97 2.04 -3.45
CA PRO A 146 18.61 2.46 -4.70
C PRO A 146 19.41 3.77 -4.60
N GLY A 147 19.13 4.60 -3.59
CA GLY A 147 19.57 5.97 -3.46
C GLY A 147 18.39 6.93 -3.37
N VAL A 148 18.41 8.00 -4.16
CA VAL A 148 17.30 8.96 -4.24
C VAL A 148 16.52 8.71 -5.53
N VAL A 149 15.20 8.55 -5.42
CA VAL A 149 14.30 8.44 -6.56
C VAL A 149 13.38 9.67 -6.59
N LEU A 150 13.40 10.39 -7.68
CA LEU A 150 12.49 11.50 -7.96
C LEU A 150 11.33 10.94 -8.79
N VAL A 151 10.12 11.10 -8.28
CA VAL A 151 8.90 10.65 -8.98
C VAL A 151 8.10 11.88 -9.38
N GLY A 152 7.97 12.09 -10.68
CA GLY A 152 7.18 13.19 -11.25
C GLY A 152 5.77 12.75 -11.57
N GLU A 153 4.78 13.51 -11.14
CA GLU A 153 3.35 13.30 -11.43
C GLU A 153 2.79 14.51 -12.19
N GLY A 154 2.18 14.26 -13.35
CA GLY A 154 1.61 15.29 -14.22
C GLY A 154 2.12 15.24 -15.66
N ASN A 155 2.12 16.38 -16.36
CA ASN A 155 2.55 16.44 -17.76
C ASN A 155 4.08 16.34 -17.87
N PRO A 156 4.63 15.34 -18.61
CA PRO A 156 6.07 15.12 -18.72
C PRO A 156 6.88 16.34 -19.17
N ASN A 157 6.33 17.14 -20.08
CA ASN A 157 7.04 18.32 -20.60
C ASN A 157 7.18 19.42 -19.53
N ARG A 158 6.16 19.59 -18.68
CA ARG A 158 6.19 20.55 -17.58
C ARG A 158 6.96 20.03 -16.36
N LEU A 159 7.04 18.71 -16.22
CA LEU A 159 7.80 18.06 -15.15
C LEU A 159 9.31 18.15 -15.35
N LYS A 160 9.82 18.10 -16.57
CA LYS A 160 11.25 18.14 -16.88
C LYS A 160 12.02 19.23 -16.10
N PRO A 161 11.60 20.52 -16.13
CA PRO A 161 12.31 21.57 -15.39
C PRO A 161 12.21 21.40 -13.86
N LEU A 162 11.11 20.88 -13.33
CA LEU A 162 10.93 20.60 -11.90
C LEU A 162 11.84 19.46 -11.44
N MET A 163 11.88 18.38 -12.22
CA MET A 163 12.75 17.23 -11.99
C MET A 163 14.23 17.64 -12.01
N ALA A 164 14.64 18.34 -13.08
CA ALA A 164 16.03 18.82 -13.22
C ALA A 164 16.44 19.74 -12.06
N LYS A 165 15.53 20.58 -11.57
CA LYS A 165 15.78 21.48 -10.44
C LYS A 165 16.01 20.69 -9.15
N GLU A 166 15.16 19.70 -8.87
CA GLU A 166 15.31 18.87 -7.68
C GLU A 166 16.50 17.92 -7.80
N HIS A 167 16.75 17.37 -8.98
CA HIS A 167 17.94 16.56 -9.27
C HIS A 167 19.23 17.30 -8.92
N LYS A 168 19.45 18.47 -9.50
CA LYS A 168 20.60 19.33 -9.20
C LYS A 168 20.70 19.70 -7.72
N ARG A 169 19.57 19.82 -7.04
CA ARG A 169 19.53 20.08 -5.61
C ARG A 169 20.04 18.89 -4.81
N VAL A 170 19.50 17.70 -5.10
CA VAL A 170 19.91 16.45 -4.42
C VAL A 170 21.38 16.16 -4.68
N GLU A 171 21.84 16.29 -5.92
CA GLU A 171 23.21 16.06 -6.32
C GLU A 171 24.22 16.96 -5.58
N ARG A 172 23.87 18.24 -5.37
CA ARG A 172 24.69 19.18 -4.57
C ARG A 172 24.73 18.83 -3.07
N LEU A 173 23.66 18.23 -2.55
CA LEU A 173 23.53 17.89 -1.13
C LEU A 173 24.12 16.53 -0.78
N LEU A 174 24.03 15.60 -1.73
CA LEU A 174 24.44 14.21 -1.60
C LEU A 174 25.33 13.83 -2.79
N ALA A 175 26.52 14.45 -2.88
CA ALA A 175 27.46 14.14 -3.96
C ALA A 175 27.78 12.62 -3.98
N GLY A 176 27.70 12.02 -5.18
CA GLY A 176 27.98 10.60 -5.39
C GLY A 176 26.83 9.65 -5.06
N VAL A 177 25.68 10.12 -4.61
CA VAL A 177 24.48 9.29 -4.42
C VAL A 177 23.72 9.21 -5.74
N PRO A 178 23.36 8.00 -6.24
CA PRO A 178 22.56 7.83 -7.44
C PRO A 178 21.20 8.49 -7.31
N VAL A 179 20.82 9.30 -8.31
CA VAL A 179 19.50 9.93 -8.41
C VAL A 179 18.81 9.35 -9.63
N HIS A 180 17.68 8.68 -9.40
CA HIS A 180 16.86 8.08 -10.44
C HIS A 180 15.63 8.95 -10.68
N GLU A 181 15.21 9.07 -11.92
CA GLU A 181 14.01 9.80 -12.32
C GLU A 181 12.95 8.84 -12.85
N VAL A 182 11.74 8.95 -12.33
CA VAL A 182 10.58 8.14 -12.71
C VAL A 182 9.40 9.07 -12.97
N TYR A 183 8.72 8.89 -14.08
CA TYR A 183 7.50 9.63 -14.41
C TYR A 183 6.30 8.73 -14.16
N ALA A 184 5.39 9.16 -13.28
CA ALA A 184 4.15 8.45 -12.97
C ALA A 184 3.04 8.84 -13.94
N GLY A 185 2.35 7.84 -14.51
CA GLY A 185 1.25 8.03 -15.43
C GLY A 185 1.05 6.84 -16.37
N ASP A 186 0.11 6.95 -17.30
CA ASP A 186 -0.24 5.89 -18.26
C ASP A 186 0.36 6.12 -19.66
N GLY A 187 1.15 7.19 -19.86
CA GLY A 187 1.79 7.51 -21.12
C GLY A 187 3.01 6.64 -21.43
N GLU A 188 3.53 6.78 -22.64
CA GLU A 188 4.75 6.11 -23.07
C GLU A 188 5.96 6.55 -22.23
N GLY A 189 6.74 5.59 -21.73
CA GLY A 189 7.87 5.86 -20.84
C GLY A 189 7.49 6.21 -19.40
N GLN A 190 6.21 6.17 -19.05
CA GLN A 190 5.72 6.40 -17.72
C GLN A 190 5.44 5.07 -16.98
N VAL A 191 5.49 5.13 -15.65
CA VAL A 191 5.17 4.00 -14.78
C VAL A 191 3.80 4.25 -14.16
N ARG A 192 2.87 3.32 -14.37
CA ARG A 192 1.53 3.43 -13.77
C ARG A 192 1.61 3.54 -12.27
N THR A 193 0.79 4.38 -11.68
CA THR A 193 0.75 4.65 -10.23
C THR A 193 0.69 3.35 -9.40
N ARG A 194 -0.12 2.38 -9.82
CA ARG A 194 -0.24 1.05 -9.18
C ARG A 194 1.02 0.18 -9.28
N ASP A 195 1.86 0.41 -10.27
CA ASP A 195 3.09 -0.36 -10.52
C ASP A 195 4.34 0.31 -9.94
N LEU A 196 4.23 1.55 -9.41
CA LEU A 196 5.34 2.34 -8.86
C LEU A 196 6.13 1.55 -7.81
N GLN A 197 5.47 0.99 -6.80
CA GLN A 197 6.16 0.22 -5.76
C GLN A 197 6.93 -0.97 -6.36
N LYS A 198 6.32 -1.70 -7.29
CA LYS A 198 6.95 -2.84 -7.97
C LYS A 198 8.14 -2.40 -8.83
N HIS A 199 8.03 -1.23 -9.48
CA HIS A 199 9.11 -0.64 -10.26
C HIS A 199 10.30 -0.27 -9.37
N LEU A 200 10.05 0.42 -8.26
CA LEU A 200 11.06 0.83 -7.29
C LEU A 200 11.75 -0.38 -6.64
N LEU A 201 11.02 -1.46 -6.35
CA LEU A 201 11.58 -2.69 -5.78
C LEU A 201 12.54 -3.43 -6.72
N LYS A 202 12.44 -3.19 -8.05
CA LYS A 202 13.35 -3.78 -9.06
C LYS A 202 14.65 -3.01 -9.25
N MET A 203 14.75 -1.79 -8.70
CA MET A 203 15.95 -0.98 -8.79
C MET A 203 17.11 -1.61 -8.02
N PRO A 204 18.37 -1.31 -8.38
CA PRO A 204 19.55 -1.84 -7.70
C PRO A 204 19.56 -1.40 -6.23
N LYS A 205 20.04 -2.29 -5.34
CA LYS A 205 20.15 -2.02 -3.90
C LYS A 205 21.56 -1.57 -3.58
N ASN A 206 21.82 -0.28 -3.62
CA ASN A 206 23.13 0.31 -3.41
C ASN A 206 23.42 0.62 -1.93
N TYR A 207 22.37 0.79 -1.13
CA TYR A 207 22.47 1.22 0.26
C TYR A 207 21.73 0.27 1.20
N GLN A 208 22.30 0.11 2.42
CA GLN A 208 21.67 -0.62 3.51
C GLN A 208 20.70 0.29 4.28
N LYS A 209 19.83 -0.32 5.09
CA LYS A 209 18.80 0.35 5.87
C LYS A 209 19.31 1.57 6.65
N ASN A 210 20.44 1.43 7.36
CA ASN A 210 20.98 2.52 8.20
C ASN A 210 21.51 3.68 7.34
N GLU A 211 22.09 3.37 6.18
CA GLU A 211 22.57 4.38 5.24
C GLU A 211 21.42 5.18 4.64
N VAL A 212 20.30 4.52 4.32
CA VAL A 212 19.07 5.17 3.83
C VAL A 212 18.56 6.20 4.84
N TYR A 213 18.51 5.85 6.14
CA TYR A 213 18.12 6.82 7.19
C TYR A 213 19.08 7.99 7.27
N ASN A 214 20.40 7.76 7.17
CA ASN A 214 21.40 8.80 7.19
C ASN A 214 21.27 9.76 5.99
N LEU A 215 21.02 9.20 4.78
CA LEU A 215 20.78 10.00 3.57
C LEU A 215 19.53 10.89 3.72
N ALA A 216 18.45 10.32 4.22
CA ALA A 216 17.20 11.05 4.44
C ALA A 216 17.37 12.17 5.47
N ALA A 217 18.04 11.89 6.59
CA ALA A 217 18.30 12.88 7.63
C ALA A 217 19.14 14.06 7.12
N LYS A 218 20.17 13.79 6.29
CA LYS A 218 20.95 14.85 5.63
C LYS A 218 20.10 15.75 4.74
N LEU A 219 19.22 15.15 3.90
CA LEU A 219 18.32 15.92 3.04
C LEU A 219 17.32 16.75 3.85
N ASP A 220 16.75 16.20 4.91
CA ASP A 220 15.76 16.89 5.75
C ASP A 220 16.38 18.05 6.54
N ALA A 221 17.59 17.88 7.06
CA ALA A 221 18.34 18.94 7.73
C ALA A 221 18.61 20.13 6.81
N MET A 222 18.89 19.86 5.53
CA MET A 222 19.15 20.91 4.54
C MET A 222 17.84 21.56 4.03
N ASP A 223 16.77 20.81 3.93
CA ASP A 223 15.44 21.33 3.59
C ASP A 223 14.93 22.32 4.64
N SER A 224 15.16 22.04 5.92
CA SER A 224 14.77 22.91 7.03
C SER A 224 15.52 24.25 7.00
N ARG A 225 16.83 24.21 6.74
CA ARG A 225 17.67 25.43 6.59
C ARG A 225 17.24 26.30 5.41
N GLY A 226 16.86 25.67 4.28
CA GLY A 226 16.39 26.39 3.08
C GLY A 226 15.03 27.08 3.26
N ARG A 227 14.15 26.55 4.12
CA ARG A 227 12.87 27.19 4.46
C ARG A 227 13.02 28.38 5.38
N GLY A 228 13.93 28.32 6.34
CA GLY A 228 14.21 29.45 7.24
C GLY A 228 14.70 30.71 6.50
N ARG A 229 15.51 30.49 5.45
CA ARG A 229 16.09 31.61 4.64
C ARG A 229 15.08 32.30 3.72
N ARG A 230 13.92 31.70 3.42
CA ARG A 230 12.87 32.30 2.58
C ARG A 230 11.81 33.06 3.38
N ARG A 231 11.84 32.97 4.72
CA ARG A 231 10.91 33.66 5.62
C ARG A 231 11.54 34.86 6.34
N ALA A 232 12.84 35.04 6.22
CA ALA A 232 13.60 36.21 6.63
C ALA A 232 13.89 37.12 5.41
#